data_dc83a2cc0044b57aa92b28ce2e53ffb5
#
_entry.id   dc83a2cc0044b57aa92b28ce2e53ffb5
#
_cell.length_a   1.000
_cell.length_b   1.000
_cell.length_c   1.000
_cell.angle_alpha   90.00
_cell.angle_beta   90.00
_cell.angle_gamma   90.00
#
_symmetry.space_group_name_H-M   'P 1'
#
loop_
_entity.id
_entity.type
_entity.pdbx_description
1 polymer ?
#
loop_
_entity_poly.entity_id
_entity_poly.type
_entity_poly.pdbx_seq_one_letter_code
_entity_poly.pdbx_strand_id
1 'polypeptide(L)'
;VYGHTECYDVDLFAYAEFDSVDGNDKFRMMDMSARDGNRDGAALRFVAERLMTRPEPCKLLFIISDGQPAGSGGYFGTAAEADLRGIKAEYERKGITLFAAAIGDDKPNIKRIYGDGFIDISDLSKLPTTLGKILIAKINQKYAA
;
A
#
# COMPACT_ATOMS: atom_id res chain seq x y z
N VAL A 1 -8.96 2.57 4.23
CA VAL A 1 -8.31 1.24 4.09
C VAL A 1 -8.99 0.49 2.98
N TYR A 2 -8.20 -0.03 2.06
CA TYR A 2 -8.70 -0.79 0.90
C TYR A 2 -7.99 -2.13 0.81
N GLY A 3 -8.75 -3.17 0.43
CA GLY A 3 -8.23 -4.43 -0.06
C GLY A 3 -8.56 -4.58 -1.54
N HIS A 4 -7.92 -5.51 -2.23
CA HIS A 4 -8.22 -5.81 -3.61
C HIS A 4 -8.04 -7.29 -3.92
N THR A 5 -8.67 -7.71 -5.01
CA THR A 5 -8.48 -9.02 -5.63
C THR A 5 -8.67 -8.90 -7.14
N GLU A 6 -8.24 -9.90 -7.90
CA GLU A 6 -8.49 -10.01 -9.34
C GLU A 6 -8.97 -11.42 -9.66
N CYS A 7 -10.19 -11.53 -10.20
CA CYS A 7 -10.69 -12.78 -10.78
C CYS A 7 -10.84 -12.61 -12.30
N TYR A 8 -11.76 -11.78 -12.77
CA TYR A 8 -11.90 -11.33 -14.16
C TYR A 8 -11.53 -9.86 -14.30
N ASP A 9 -12.02 -9.06 -13.36
CA ASP A 9 -11.71 -7.65 -13.17
C ASP A 9 -11.03 -7.43 -11.82
N VAL A 10 -10.52 -6.22 -11.59
CA VAL A 10 -9.94 -5.85 -10.30
C VAL A 10 -11.04 -5.31 -9.40
N ASP A 11 -11.40 -6.07 -8.39
CA ASP A 11 -12.32 -5.67 -7.35
C ASP A 11 -11.60 -4.95 -6.22
N LEU A 12 -12.15 -3.84 -5.77
CA LEU A 12 -11.66 -3.05 -4.65
C LEU A 12 -12.67 -3.04 -3.51
N PHE A 13 -12.21 -3.38 -2.33
CA PHE A 13 -13.01 -3.44 -1.11
C PHE A 13 -12.64 -2.29 -0.20
N ALA A 14 -13.56 -1.33 0.00
CA ALA A 14 -13.38 -0.25 0.96
C ALA A 14 -13.77 -0.70 2.36
N TYR A 15 -12.80 -0.91 3.23
CA TYR A 15 -13.03 -1.24 4.64
C TYR A 15 -13.19 0.02 5.49
N ALA A 16 -12.47 1.07 5.17
CA ALA A 16 -12.63 2.39 5.76
C ALA A 16 -12.30 3.48 4.75
N GLU A 17 -13.19 4.41 4.52
CA GLU A 17 -13.00 5.57 3.65
C GLU A 17 -12.24 6.69 4.37
N PHE A 18 -11.75 7.69 3.62
CA PHE A 18 -10.94 8.79 4.18
C PHE A 18 -11.68 9.61 5.24
N ASP A 19 -12.96 9.87 5.00
CA ASP A 19 -13.77 10.71 5.88
C ASP A 19 -14.77 9.90 6.72
N SER A 20 -14.54 8.59 6.84
CA SER A 20 -15.41 7.74 7.63
C SER A 20 -15.31 8.10 9.12
N VAL A 21 -16.46 8.32 9.73
CA VAL A 21 -16.64 8.46 11.17
C VAL A 21 -17.37 7.25 11.76
N ASP A 22 -17.53 6.19 10.97
CA ASP A 22 -18.22 4.97 11.38
C ASP A 22 -17.35 4.15 12.33
N GLY A 23 -17.76 4.03 13.58
CA GLY A 23 -17.08 3.21 14.58
C GLY A 23 -17.01 1.71 14.25
N ASN A 24 -17.74 1.25 13.22
CA ASN A 24 -17.73 -0.13 12.75
C ASN A 24 -16.62 -0.42 11.73
N ASP A 25 -15.88 0.57 11.22
CA ASP A 25 -14.80 0.35 10.26
C ASP A 25 -13.76 -0.66 10.75
N LYS A 26 -13.43 -0.61 12.06
CA LYS A 26 -12.53 -1.60 12.69
C LYS A 26 -13.02 -3.03 12.58
N PHE A 27 -14.33 -3.25 12.55
CA PHE A 27 -14.92 -4.58 12.39
C PHE A 27 -14.92 -5.02 10.93
N ARG A 28 -15.11 -4.08 9.97
CA ARG A 28 -14.95 -4.38 8.54
C ARG A 28 -13.54 -4.85 8.23
N MET A 29 -12.51 -4.24 8.85
CA MET A 29 -11.13 -4.70 8.69
C MET A 29 -10.90 -6.13 9.20
N MET A 30 -11.71 -6.62 10.13
CA MET A 30 -11.63 -8.02 10.60
C MET A 30 -12.22 -9.02 9.60
N ASP A 31 -12.98 -8.56 8.59
CA ASP A 31 -13.57 -9.38 7.54
C ASP A 31 -12.63 -9.54 6.32
N MET A 32 -11.39 -9.09 6.42
CA MET A 32 -10.40 -9.32 5.37
C MET A 32 -10.08 -10.80 5.24
N SER A 33 -10.19 -11.31 4.03
CA SER A 33 -9.89 -12.71 3.70
C SER A 33 -9.09 -12.79 2.41
N ALA A 34 -8.25 -13.81 2.31
CA ALA A 34 -7.58 -14.14 1.05
C ALA A 34 -8.63 -14.53 0.00
N ARG A 35 -8.42 -14.07 -1.23
CA ARG A 35 -9.31 -14.31 -2.37
C ARG A 35 -8.49 -14.81 -3.55
N ASP A 36 -8.87 -14.42 -4.77
CA ASP A 36 -8.19 -14.79 -6.01
C ASP A 36 -6.86 -14.04 -6.22
N GLY A 37 -6.46 -13.87 -7.49
CA GLY A 37 -5.24 -13.18 -7.87
C GLY A 37 -5.16 -11.73 -7.39
N ASN A 38 -4.00 -11.12 -7.59
CA ASN A 38 -3.74 -9.76 -7.16
C ASN A 38 -3.03 -8.94 -8.24
N ARG A 39 -3.73 -7.98 -8.81
CA ARG A 39 -3.16 -6.95 -9.69
C ARG A 39 -2.86 -5.69 -8.88
N ASP A 40 -1.81 -5.76 -8.08
CA ASP A 40 -1.41 -4.71 -7.12
C ASP A 40 -1.32 -3.34 -7.77
N GLY A 41 -0.79 -3.24 -9.00
CA GLY A 41 -0.61 -1.96 -9.68
C GLY A 41 -1.91 -1.22 -9.96
N ALA A 42 -2.98 -1.92 -10.36
CA ALA A 42 -4.28 -1.30 -10.59
C ALA A 42 -4.87 -0.75 -9.29
N ALA A 43 -4.83 -1.55 -8.22
CA ALA A 43 -5.30 -1.15 -6.91
C ALA A 43 -4.50 0.03 -6.35
N LEU A 44 -3.16 -0.02 -6.50
CA LEU A 44 -2.27 1.03 -6.03
C LEU A 44 -2.53 2.36 -6.74
N ARG A 45 -2.71 2.35 -8.07
CA ARG A 45 -3.10 3.55 -8.84
C ARG A 45 -4.43 4.13 -8.36
N PHE A 46 -5.44 3.29 -8.21
CA PHE A 46 -6.76 3.74 -7.75
C PHE A 46 -6.68 4.43 -6.38
N VAL A 47 -6.01 3.81 -5.40
CA VAL A 47 -5.90 4.39 -4.05
C VAL A 47 -5.04 5.65 -4.07
N ALA A 48 -3.95 5.67 -4.84
CA ALA A 48 -3.08 6.85 -4.97
C ALA A 48 -3.82 8.04 -5.61
N GLU A 49 -4.61 7.82 -6.67
CA GLU A 49 -5.42 8.89 -7.28
C GLU A 49 -6.46 9.44 -6.29
N ARG A 50 -7.13 8.57 -5.54
CA ARG A 50 -8.04 9.03 -4.47
C ARG A 50 -7.31 9.84 -3.39
N LEU A 51 -6.11 9.41 -3.00
CA LEU A 51 -5.29 10.15 -2.04
C LEU A 51 -4.85 11.50 -2.59
N MET A 52 -4.60 11.60 -3.90
CA MET A 52 -4.26 12.89 -4.54
C MET A 52 -5.38 13.91 -4.48
N THR A 53 -6.64 13.49 -4.45
CA THR A 53 -7.79 14.43 -4.32
C THR A 53 -7.91 15.05 -2.92
N ARG A 54 -7.17 14.55 -1.94
CA ARG A 54 -7.22 15.07 -0.57
C ARG A 54 -6.50 16.41 -0.43
N PRO A 55 -7.02 17.33 0.38
CA PRO A 55 -6.41 18.65 0.58
C PRO A 55 -5.15 18.61 1.46
N GLU A 56 -4.97 17.54 2.24
CA GLU A 56 -3.88 17.43 3.19
C GLU A 56 -2.51 17.47 2.47
N PRO A 57 -1.55 18.29 2.95
CA PRO A 57 -0.25 18.44 2.29
C PRO A 57 0.67 17.23 2.47
N CYS A 58 0.49 16.46 3.54
CA CYS A 58 1.25 15.23 3.80
C CYS A 58 0.43 14.01 3.39
N LYS A 59 0.86 13.35 2.32
CA LYS A 59 0.19 12.18 1.76
C LYS A 59 1.06 10.94 1.92
N LEU A 60 0.59 9.97 2.68
CA LEU A 60 1.29 8.72 2.95
C LEU A 60 0.45 7.54 2.50
N LEU A 61 1.04 6.63 1.76
CA LEU A 61 0.39 5.40 1.30
C LEU A 61 1.16 4.19 1.81
N PHE A 62 0.51 3.39 2.64
CA PHE A 62 1.05 2.14 3.15
C PHE A 62 0.48 0.95 2.39
N ILE A 63 1.37 0.09 1.94
CA ILE A 63 1.06 -1.14 1.24
C ILE A 63 1.46 -2.30 2.14
N ILE A 64 0.55 -3.24 2.33
CA ILE A 64 0.84 -4.50 3.03
C ILE A 64 0.63 -5.61 2.00
N SER A 65 1.69 -6.33 1.68
CA SER A 65 1.68 -7.35 0.62
C SER A 65 2.58 -8.52 1.01
N ASP A 66 2.30 -9.70 0.48
CA ASP A 66 3.19 -10.85 0.52
C ASP A 66 4.36 -10.74 -0.48
N GLY A 67 4.32 -9.76 -1.39
CA GLY A 67 5.37 -9.51 -2.38
C GLY A 67 5.27 -10.34 -3.66
N GLN A 68 4.15 -11.01 -3.87
CA GLN A 68 3.92 -11.87 -5.03
C GLN A 68 2.71 -11.38 -5.86
N PRO A 69 2.86 -10.30 -6.65
CA PRO A 69 1.79 -9.92 -7.56
C PRO A 69 1.52 -11.05 -8.56
N ALA A 70 0.27 -11.45 -8.67
CA ALA A 70 -0.19 -12.59 -9.48
C ALA A 70 -1.53 -12.27 -10.14
N GLY A 71 -1.49 -11.44 -11.17
CA GLY A 71 -2.67 -11.06 -11.95
C GLY A 71 -2.74 -11.76 -13.30
N SER A 72 -3.90 -11.72 -13.92
CA SER A 72 -4.14 -12.24 -15.25
C SER A 72 -3.34 -11.50 -16.33
N GLY A 73 -3.30 -12.05 -17.55
CA GLY A 73 -2.63 -11.40 -18.68
C GLY A 73 -1.13 -11.20 -18.51
N GLY A 74 -0.46 -12.07 -17.73
CA GLY A 74 0.99 -12.02 -17.54
C GLY A 74 1.46 -11.01 -16.47
N TYR A 75 0.57 -10.53 -15.62
CA TYR A 75 0.93 -9.61 -14.55
C TYR A 75 1.54 -10.36 -13.36
N PHE A 76 2.81 -10.77 -13.50
CA PHE A 76 3.60 -11.43 -12.46
C PHE A 76 5.12 -11.21 -12.68
N GLY A 77 5.91 -11.55 -11.67
CA GLY A 77 7.38 -11.50 -11.74
C GLY A 77 7.90 -10.13 -12.16
N THR A 78 8.88 -10.10 -13.07
CA THR A 78 9.57 -8.87 -13.48
C THR A 78 8.67 -7.83 -14.13
N ALA A 79 7.62 -8.23 -14.84
CA ALA A 79 6.68 -7.31 -15.47
C ALA A 79 5.87 -6.54 -14.40
N ALA A 80 5.32 -7.26 -13.42
CA ALA A 80 4.60 -6.65 -12.31
C ALA A 80 5.51 -5.81 -11.42
N GLU A 81 6.73 -6.27 -11.13
CA GLU A 81 7.71 -5.49 -10.38
C GLU A 81 8.08 -4.18 -11.09
N ALA A 82 8.24 -4.22 -12.42
CA ALA A 82 8.55 -3.00 -13.19
C ALA A 82 7.39 -2.00 -13.15
N ASP A 83 6.15 -2.47 -13.28
CA ASP A 83 4.96 -1.65 -13.14
C ASP A 83 4.88 -1.00 -11.76
N LEU A 84 5.04 -1.76 -10.68
CA LEU A 84 4.99 -1.25 -9.31
C LEU A 84 6.09 -0.22 -9.03
N ARG A 85 7.33 -0.42 -9.53
CA ARG A 85 8.39 0.60 -9.45
C ARG A 85 8.03 1.86 -10.21
N GLY A 86 7.43 1.72 -11.39
CA GLY A 86 6.95 2.84 -12.18
C GLY A 86 5.90 3.65 -11.45
N ILE A 87 4.92 2.97 -10.86
CA ILE A 87 3.85 3.60 -10.04
C ILE A 87 4.46 4.34 -8.85
N LYS A 88 5.36 3.67 -8.09
CA LYS A 88 6.06 4.32 -6.98
C LYS A 88 6.73 5.62 -7.42
N ALA A 89 7.56 5.56 -8.44
CA ALA A 89 8.27 6.74 -8.95
C ALA A 89 7.34 7.84 -9.45
N GLU A 90 6.21 7.48 -10.05
CA GLU A 90 5.20 8.45 -10.51
C GLU A 90 4.56 9.19 -9.34
N TYR A 91 4.03 8.46 -8.35
CA TYR A 91 3.29 9.07 -7.26
C TYR A 91 4.19 9.75 -6.21
N GLU A 92 5.44 9.31 -6.07
CA GLU A 92 6.43 10.07 -5.28
C GLU A 92 6.72 11.45 -5.90
N ARG A 93 6.84 11.54 -7.22
CA ARG A 93 6.95 12.85 -7.92
C ARG A 93 5.70 13.72 -7.76
N LYS A 94 4.52 13.11 -7.62
CA LYS A 94 3.25 13.80 -7.31
C LYS A 94 3.11 14.15 -5.81
N GLY A 95 4.06 13.79 -4.96
CA GLY A 95 4.10 14.17 -3.54
C GLY A 95 3.47 13.17 -2.57
N ILE A 96 3.18 11.94 -3.01
CA ILE A 96 2.82 10.83 -2.11
C ILE A 96 4.11 10.14 -1.65
N THR A 97 4.24 9.86 -0.36
CA THR A 97 5.29 8.96 0.15
C THR A 97 4.73 7.55 0.26
N LEU A 98 5.35 6.59 -0.43
CA LEU A 98 4.93 5.20 -0.43
C LEU A 98 5.82 4.36 0.49
N PHE A 99 5.17 3.55 1.32
CA PHE A 99 5.80 2.54 2.16
C PHE A 99 5.19 1.18 1.88
N ALA A 100 6.01 0.15 1.85
CA ALA A 100 5.53 -1.22 1.69
C ALA A 100 6.09 -2.12 2.79
N ALA A 101 5.20 -2.80 3.46
CA ALA A 101 5.48 -3.77 4.49
C ALA A 101 5.25 -5.19 3.95
N ALA A 102 6.29 -6.03 4.03
CA ALA A 102 6.19 -7.41 3.59
C ALA A 102 5.70 -8.33 4.71
N ILE A 103 4.72 -9.17 4.36
CA ILE A 103 4.29 -10.30 5.16
C ILE A 103 4.90 -11.57 4.54
N GLY A 104 5.45 -12.47 5.37
CA GLY A 104 6.03 -13.73 4.88
C GLY A 104 7.47 -13.63 4.39
N ASP A 105 7.84 -14.53 3.48
CA ASP A 105 9.24 -14.77 3.09
C ASP A 105 9.71 -13.94 1.88
N ASP A 106 8.78 -13.31 1.15
CA ASP A 106 9.08 -12.57 -0.10
C ASP A 106 9.54 -11.12 0.10
N LYS A 107 10.07 -10.81 1.28
CA LYS A 107 10.68 -9.51 1.60
C LYS A 107 11.68 -8.99 0.56
N PRO A 108 12.54 -9.84 -0.06
CA PRO A 108 13.44 -9.38 -1.10
C PRO A 108 12.72 -8.75 -2.30
N ASN A 109 11.54 -9.25 -2.67
CA ASN A 109 10.75 -8.70 -3.78
C ASN A 109 10.23 -7.31 -3.43
N ILE A 110 9.62 -7.17 -2.26
CA ILE A 110 9.12 -5.87 -1.77
C ILE A 110 10.26 -4.86 -1.64
N LYS A 111 11.41 -5.28 -1.12
CA LYS A 111 12.59 -4.41 -1.03
C LYS A 111 13.10 -3.96 -2.41
N ARG A 112 13.08 -4.85 -3.42
CA ARG A 112 13.46 -4.51 -4.80
C ARG A 112 12.50 -3.50 -5.45
N ILE A 113 11.20 -3.62 -5.15
CA ILE A 113 10.15 -2.74 -5.69
C ILE A 113 10.17 -1.38 -5.01
N TYR A 114 10.18 -1.36 -3.69
CA TYR A 114 9.95 -0.15 -2.90
C TYR A 114 11.19 0.51 -2.31
N GLY A 115 12.36 -0.16 -2.37
CA GLY A 115 13.64 0.43 -1.96
C GLY A 115 13.58 1.02 -0.54
N ASP A 116 13.84 2.33 -0.41
CA ASP A 116 13.83 3.05 0.87
C ASP A 116 12.45 3.12 1.53
N GLY A 117 11.39 2.84 0.78
CA GLY A 117 10.03 2.70 1.31
C GLY A 117 9.74 1.33 1.93
N PHE A 118 10.68 0.38 1.88
CA PHE A 118 10.49 -0.94 2.47
C PHE A 118 10.51 -0.90 4.00
N ILE A 119 9.53 -1.56 4.61
CA ILE A 119 9.43 -1.74 6.06
C ILE A 119 9.46 -3.24 6.35
N ASP A 120 10.45 -3.68 7.12
CA ASP A 120 10.49 -5.06 7.61
C ASP A 120 9.55 -5.22 8.80
N ILE A 121 8.53 -6.06 8.65
CA ILE A 121 7.55 -6.40 9.68
C ILE A 121 7.63 -7.87 10.11
N SER A 122 8.85 -8.43 10.17
CA SER A 122 9.06 -9.80 10.67
C SER A 122 8.42 -10.03 12.04
N ASP A 123 8.32 -8.99 12.83
CA ASP A 123 7.65 -8.98 14.13
C ASP A 123 6.44 -8.04 14.08
N LEU A 124 5.27 -8.61 13.86
CA LEU A 124 4.00 -7.88 13.79
C LEU A 124 3.71 -7.05 15.04
N SER A 125 4.21 -7.47 16.20
CA SER A 125 4.03 -6.72 17.45
C SER A 125 4.70 -5.35 17.41
N LYS A 126 5.74 -5.17 16.60
CA LYS A 126 6.48 -3.92 16.41
C LYS A 126 5.89 -3.02 15.33
N LEU A 127 4.98 -3.53 14.50
CA LEU A 127 4.41 -2.77 13.39
C LEU A 127 3.81 -1.43 13.84
N PRO A 128 2.95 -1.35 14.87
CA PRO A 128 2.38 -0.07 15.31
C PRO A 128 3.45 0.95 15.71
N THR A 129 4.46 0.51 16.46
CA THR A 129 5.55 1.38 16.89
C THR A 129 6.41 1.85 15.71
N THR A 130 6.71 0.97 14.77
CA THR A 130 7.49 1.29 13.57
C THR A 130 6.75 2.27 12.68
N LEU A 131 5.47 2.01 12.39
CA LEU A 131 4.61 2.93 11.63
C LEU A 131 4.50 4.29 12.33
N GLY A 132 4.29 4.32 13.65
CA GLY A 132 4.21 5.55 14.41
C GLY A 132 5.48 6.40 14.28
N LYS A 133 6.66 5.81 14.39
CA LYS A 133 7.94 6.51 14.18
C LYS A 133 8.09 7.08 12.77
N ILE A 134 7.73 6.31 11.75
CA ILE A 134 7.77 6.75 10.34
C ILE A 134 6.82 7.92 10.12
N LEU A 135 5.59 7.82 10.61
CA LEU A 135 4.59 8.89 10.51
C LEU A 135 5.09 10.17 11.14
N ILE A 136 5.56 10.11 12.39
CA ILE A 136 6.08 11.28 13.12
C ILE A 136 7.27 11.90 12.38
N ALA A 137 8.23 11.09 11.92
CA ALA A 137 9.38 11.57 11.19
C ALA A 137 8.98 12.30 9.89
N LYS A 138 8.04 11.75 9.13
CA LYS A 138 7.57 12.36 7.87
C LYS A 138 6.74 13.63 8.08
N ILE A 139 5.89 13.63 9.08
CA ILE A 139 5.14 14.82 9.48
C ILE A 139 6.12 15.93 9.88
N ASN A 140 7.07 15.65 10.76
CA ASN A 140 8.05 16.63 11.20
C ASN A 140 8.90 17.16 10.01
N GLN A 141 9.34 16.30 9.11
CA GLN A 141 10.07 16.71 7.91
C GLN A 141 9.28 17.67 7.03
N LYS A 142 7.97 17.43 6.88
CA LYS A 142 7.10 18.26 6.02
C LYS A 142 6.78 19.62 6.64
N TYR A 143 6.70 19.72 7.95
CA TYR A 143 6.33 20.96 8.67
C TYR A 143 7.53 21.70 9.27
N ALA A 144 8.75 21.17 9.14
CA ALA A 144 9.99 21.83 9.56
C ALA A 144 10.65 22.67 8.44
N ALA A 145 10.09 22.63 7.22
CA ALA A 145 10.52 23.37 6.04
C ALA A 145 9.56 24.53 5.78
#